data_5930f3a704fd22952d49e15cd2243607
#
_entry.id   5930f3a704fd22952d49e15cd2243607
#
_cell.length_a   1.000
_cell.length_b   1.000
_cell.length_c   1.000
_cell.angle_alpha   90.00
_cell.angle_beta   90.00
_cell.angle_gamma   90.00
#
_symmetry.space_group_name_H-M   'P 1'
#
loop_
_entity.id
_entity.type
_entity.pdbx_description
1 polymer ?
#
loop_
_entity_poly.entity_id
_entity_poly.type
_entity_poly.pdbx_seq_one_letter_code
_entity_poly.pdbx_strand_id
1 'polypeptide(L)'
;MEHIGISVIVPIYNTKPYLKECVDSILKQEVEVPFEVLLVDDGATDGCGELCDEIAAKDKRVRVFHQENQGLSAARNTGIDAARGRYFAFVDSDDVVCPGYLHTLYAACEKNDAYLALCSVEDVQENGKSCDPASYT
;
A
#
# COMPACT_ATOMS: atom_id res chain seq x y z
N MET A 1 9.13 1.27 -21.69
CA MET A 1 8.55 0.61 -20.50
C MET A 1 9.15 1.23 -19.24
N GLU A 2 8.31 1.79 -18.40
CA GLU A 2 8.80 2.37 -17.15
C GLU A 2 9.13 1.28 -16.16
N HIS A 3 10.26 1.43 -15.48
CA HIS A 3 10.59 0.54 -14.37
C HIS A 3 9.83 0.99 -13.12
N ILE A 4 9.07 0.08 -12.53
CA ILE A 4 8.38 0.36 -11.28
C ILE A 4 9.40 0.33 -10.14
N GLY A 5 9.47 1.42 -9.38
CA GLY A 5 10.41 1.50 -8.27
C GLY A 5 9.87 0.86 -7.01
N ILE A 6 8.58 1.03 -6.73
CA ILE A 6 7.95 0.53 -5.50
C ILE A 6 6.63 -0.15 -5.84
N SER A 7 6.41 -1.32 -5.26
CA SER A 7 5.11 -1.99 -5.26
C SER A 7 4.52 -1.88 -3.86
N VAL A 8 3.38 -1.22 -3.73
CA VAL A 8 2.69 -1.09 -2.45
C VAL A 8 1.64 -2.18 -2.37
N ILE A 9 1.80 -3.09 -1.42
CA ILE A 9 0.93 -4.26 -1.27
C ILE A 9 -0.06 -4.00 -0.16
N VAL A 10 -1.35 -4.08 -0.47
CA VAL A 10 -2.44 -3.82 0.47
C VAL A 10 -3.27 -5.09 0.59
N PRO A 11 -3.02 -5.92 1.61
CA PRO A 11 -3.89 -7.06 1.86
C PRO A 11 -5.23 -6.58 2.43
N ILE A 12 -6.33 -7.14 1.93
CA ILE A 12 -7.67 -6.64 2.24
C ILE A 12 -8.57 -7.78 2.70
N TYR A 13 -9.19 -7.59 3.86
CA TYR A 13 -10.26 -8.45 4.32
C TYR A 13 -11.24 -7.67 5.19
N ASN A 14 -12.43 -7.42 4.65
CA ASN A 14 -13.54 -6.78 5.38
C ASN A 14 -13.19 -5.44 6.05
N THR A 15 -12.52 -4.56 5.29
CA THR A 15 -12.17 -3.21 5.73
C THR A 15 -12.83 -2.13 4.87
N LYS A 16 -14.00 -2.42 4.30
CA LYS A 16 -14.67 -1.52 3.37
C LYS A 16 -14.79 -0.07 3.85
N PRO A 17 -15.14 0.21 5.13
CA PRO A 17 -15.26 1.60 5.58
C PRO A 17 -13.96 2.40 5.51
N TYR A 18 -12.83 1.73 5.48
CA TYR A 18 -11.49 2.37 5.54
C TYR A 18 -10.71 2.28 4.23
N LEU A 19 -11.11 1.37 3.35
CA LEU A 19 -10.30 1.02 2.18
C LEU A 19 -10.05 2.19 1.25
N LYS A 20 -11.09 2.96 0.93
CA LYS A 20 -10.95 4.08 0.00
C LYS A 20 -9.98 5.12 0.54
N GLU A 21 -10.09 5.47 1.82
CA GLU A 21 -9.20 6.43 2.46
C GLU A 21 -7.76 5.92 2.48
N CYS A 22 -7.55 4.64 2.77
CA CYS A 22 -6.25 4.00 2.72
C CYS A 22 -5.63 4.17 1.32
N VAL A 23 -6.34 3.74 0.29
CA VAL A 23 -5.82 3.78 -1.07
C VAL A 23 -5.60 5.20 -1.55
N ASP A 24 -6.51 6.12 -1.25
CA ASP A 24 -6.33 7.53 -1.59
C ASP A 24 -5.06 8.10 -0.99
N SER A 25 -4.74 7.75 0.25
CA SER A 25 -3.51 8.22 0.90
C SER A 25 -2.25 7.69 0.20
N ILE A 26 -2.31 6.49 -0.35
CA ILE A 26 -1.21 5.91 -1.11
C ILE A 26 -1.09 6.58 -2.48
N LEU A 27 -2.20 6.77 -3.18
CA LEU A 27 -2.20 7.35 -4.53
C LEU A 27 -1.77 8.81 -4.55
N LYS A 28 -1.87 9.51 -3.43
CA LYS A 28 -1.41 10.89 -3.28
C LYS A 28 0.07 11.01 -2.98
N GLN A 29 0.78 9.91 -2.81
CA GLN A 29 2.20 9.94 -2.50
C GLN A 29 3.00 10.55 -3.65
N GLU A 30 3.97 11.38 -3.28
CA GLU A 30 4.93 11.93 -4.22
C GLU A 30 6.27 11.27 -3.95
N VAL A 31 6.80 10.60 -4.94
CA VAL A 31 8.07 9.90 -4.85
C VAL A 31 8.75 9.96 -6.21
N GLU A 32 10.09 9.95 -6.22
CA GLU A 32 10.88 10.17 -7.42
C GLU A 32 10.86 9.03 -8.43
N VAL A 33 10.20 7.92 -8.12
CA VAL A 33 10.08 6.77 -9.02
C VAL A 33 8.63 6.39 -9.20
N PRO A 34 8.28 5.74 -10.32
CA PRO A 34 6.93 5.21 -10.49
C PRO A 34 6.63 4.15 -9.44
N PHE A 35 5.39 4.11 -8.97
CA PHE A 35 4.94 3.07 -8.06
C PHE A 35 3.62 2.45 -8.53
N GLU A 36 3.36 1.24 -8.08
CA GLU A 36 2.10 0.54 -8.32
C GLU A 36 1.47 0.19 -6.97
N VAL A 37 0.16 0.00 -6.98
CA VAL A 37 -0.59 -0.42 -5.79
C VAL A 37 -1.25 -1.75 -6.11
N LEU A 38 -0.95 -2.76 -5.30
CA LEU A 38 -1.51 -4.10 -5.46
C LEU A 38 -2.53 -4.35 -4.36
N LEU A 39 -3.80 -4.35 -4.73
CA LEU A 39 -4.90 -4.61 -3.81
C LEU A 39 -5.20 -6.09 -3.84
N VAL A 40 -4.93 -6.79 -2.75
CA VAL A 40 -5.17 -8.23 -2.66
C VAL A 40 -6.41 -8.48 -1.80
N ASP A 41 -7.51 -8.78 -2.46
CA ASP A 41 -8.79 -9.08 -1.82
C ASP A 41 -8.77 -10.55 -1.39
N ASP A 42 -8.65 -10.79 -0.10
CA ASP A 42 -8.55 -12.11 0.50
C ASP A 42 -9.94 -12.69 0.83
N GLY A 43 -10.84 -12.66 -0.17
CA GLY A 43 -12.16 -13.25 -0.02
C GLY A 43 -13.11 -12.41 0.83
N ALA A 44 -13.01 -11.08 0.76
CA ALA A 44 -13.87 -10.19 1.53
C ALA A 44 -15.35 -10.39 1.20
N THR A 45 -16.19 -10.24 2.22
CA THR A 45 -17.64 -10.45 2.11
C THR A 45 -18.45 -9.17 2.32
N ASP A 46 -17.80 -8.04 2.52
CA ASP A 46 -18.44 -6.76 2.83
C ASP A 46 -18.54 -5.79 1.63
N GLY A 47 -18.13 -6.24 0.45
CA GLY A 47 -18.13 -5.40 -0.75
C GLY A 47 -16.76 -4.79 -1.08
N CYS A 48 -15.72 -5.12 -0.33
CA CYS A 48 -14.37 -4.64 -0.63
C CYS A 48 -13.92 -5.02 -2.04
N GLY A 49 -14.26 -6.24 -2.49
CA GLY A 49 -13.83 -6.71 -3.80
C GLY A 49 -14.32 -5.82 -4.94
N GLU A 50 -15.58 -5.45 -4.90
CA GLU A 50 -16.17 -4.54 -5.89
C GLU A 50 -15.56 -3.14 -5.80
N LEU A 51 -15.31 -2.67 -4.57
CA LEU A 51 -14.68 -1.37 -4.37
C LEU A 51 -13.25 -1.35 -4.94
N CYS A 52 -12.50 -2.43 -4.76
CA CYS A 52 -11.17 -2.56 -5.36
C CYS A 52 -11.23 -2.41 -6.87
N ASP A 53 -12.17 -3.09 -7.51
CA ASP A 53 -12.33 -3.03 -8.96
C ASP A 53 -12.70 -1.63 -9.44
N GLU A 54 -13.55 -0.93 -8.69
CA GLU A 54 -13.90 0.46 -9.00
C GLU A 54 -12.68 1.39 -8.91
N ILE A 55 -11.86 1.20 -7.89
CA ILE A 55 -10.64 1.99 -7.71
C ILE A 55 -9.67 1.73 -8.88
N ALA A 56 -9.47 0.46 -9.22
CA ALA A 56 -8.56 0.08 -10.31
C ALA A 56 -9.02 0.62 -11.66
N ALA A 57 -10.33 0.72 -11.87
CA ALA A 57 -10.88 1.28 -13.12
C ALA A 57 -10.55 2.77 -13.28
N LYS A 58 -10.30 3.48 -12.19
CA LYS A 58 -10.04 4.92 -12.19
C LYS A 58 -8.56 5.28 -12.16
N ASP A 59 -7.68 4.36 -11.80
CA ASP A 59 -6.25 4.66 -11.69
C ASP A 59 -5.44 3.47 -12.20
N LYS A 60 -4.64 3.72 -13.23
CA LYS A 60 -3.84 2.68 -13.90
C LYS A 60 -2.74 2.09 -13.02
N ARG A 61 -2.37 2.78 -11.96
CA ARG A 61 -1.34 2.30 -11.04
C ARG A 61 -1.85 1.18 -10.14
N VAL A 62 -3.17 1.01 -10.06
CA VAL A 62 -3.81 0.03 -9.18
C VAL A 62 -4.09 -1.27 -9.93
N ARG A 63 -3.64 -2.37 -9.34
CA ARG A 63 -3.92 -3.73 -9.83
C ARG A 63 -4.62 -4.49 -8.73
N VAL A 64 -5.62 -5.30 -9.07
CA VAL A 64 -6.43 -6.02 -8.10
C VAL A 64 -6.28 -7.53 -8.28
N PHE A 65 -6.17 -8.23 -7.17
CA PHE A 65 -6.14 -9.69 -7.14
C PHE A 65 -7.21 -10.18 -6.18
N HIS A 66 -8.10 -11.03 -6.65
CA HIS A 66 -9.14 -11.65 -5.83
C HIS A 66 -8.74 -13.09 -5.56
N GLN A 67 -8.84 -13.53 -4.32
CA GLN A 67 -8.54 -14.90 -3.93
C GLN A 67 -9.49 -15.38 -2.86
N GLU A 68 -9.58 -16.68 -2.66
CA GLU A 68 -10.31 -17.23 -1.54
C GLU A 68 -9.61 -16.85 -0.24
N ASN A 69 -10.36 -16.69 0.83
CA ASN A 69 -9.81 -16.33 2.13
C ASN A 69 -8.78 -17.38 2.58
N GLN A 70 -7.54 -16.96 2.69
CA GLN A 70 -6.41 -17.81 3.08
C GLN A 70 -5.56 -17.17 4.18
N GLY A 71 -5.93 -15.98 4.61
CA GLY A 71 -5.24 -15.28 5.68
C GLY A 71 -4.28 -14.20 5.18
N LEU A 72 -3.84 -13.38 6.13
CA LEU A 72 -3.01 -12.21 5.86
C LEU A 72 -1.68 -12.57 5.19
N SER A 73 -1.02 -13.62 5.67
CA SER A 73 0.27 -14.03 5.11
C SER A 73 0.14 -14.49 3.66
N ALA A 74 -0.93 -15.21 3.33
CA ALA A 74 -1.19 -15.64 1.96
C ALA A 74 -1.46 -14.44 1.05
N ALA A 75 -2.22 -13.46 1.53
CA ALA A 75 -2.50 -12.24 0.77
C ALA A 75 -1.22 -11.44 0.51
N ARG A 76 -0.36 -11.31 1.51
CA ARG A 76 0.94 -10.65 1.34
C ARG A 76 1.80 -11.38 0.32
N ASN A 77 1.84 -12.71 0.37
CA ASN A 77 2.62 -13.51 -0.59
C ASN A 77 2.10 -13.35 -2.01
N THR A 78 0.78 -13.28 -2.19
CA THR A 78 0.20 -13.00 -3.51
C THR A 78 0.71 -11.68 -4.06
N GLY A 79 0.73 -10.65 -3.21
CA GLY A 79 1.25 -9.33 -3.59
C GLY A 79 2.74 -9.38 -3.93
N ILE A 80 3.53 -10.07 -3.12
CA ILE A 80 4.97 -10.20 -3.38
C ILE A 80 5.22 -10.88 -4.72
N ASP A 81 4.51 -11.97 -5.00
CA ASP A 81 4.68 -12.72 -6.25
C ASP A 81 4.30 -11.87 -7.47
N ALA A 82 3.36 -10.98 -7.34
CA ALA A 82 2.88 -10.11 -8.42
C ALA A 82 3.67 -8.79 -8.53
N ALA A 83 4.47 -8.45 -7.52
CA ALA A 83 5.16 -7.16 -7.45
C ALA A 83 6.17 -7.02 -8.59
N ARG A 84 6.16 -5.84 -9.22
CA ARG A 84 7.08 -5.50 -10.32
C ARG A 84 8.14 -4.51 -9.88
N GLY A 85 7.97 -3.93 -8.69
CA GLY A 85 8.86 -2.90 -8.18
C GLY A 85 10.21 -3.46 -7.75
N ARG A 86 11.21 -2.60 -7.77
CA ARG A 86 12.51 -2.92 -7.20
C ARG A 86 12.40 -3.14 -5.68
N TYR A 87 11.51 -2.38 -5.05
CA TYR A 87 11.20 -2.53 -3.63
C TYR A 87 9.72 -2.77 -3.47
N PHE A 88 9.30 -3.36 -2.37
CA PHE A 88 7.90 -3.43 -2.02
C PHE A 88 7.68 -2.94 -0.59
N ALA A 89 6.46 -2.44 -0.34
CA ALA A 89 6.04 -1.96 0.97
C ALA A 89 4.65 -2.52 1.26
N PHE A 90 4.36 -2.76 2.53
CA PHE A 90 3.04 -3.21 2.96
C PHE A 90 2.29 -2.07 3.63
N VAL A 91 1.01 -1.95 3.32
CA VAL A 91 0.11 -1.02 4.01
C VAL A 91 -1.17 -1.80 4.33
N ASP A 92 -1.55 -1.80 5.59
CA ASP A 92 -2.80 -2.45 5.99
C ASP A 92 -3.99 -1.64 5.49
N SER A 93 -5.05 -2.33 5.06
CA SER A 93 -6.19 -1.70 4.36
C SER A 93 -7.04 -0.77 5.23
N ASP A 94 -6.85 -0.79 6.53
CA ASP A 94 -7.51 0.12 7.47
C ASP A 94 -6.60 1.25 7.95
N ASP A 95 -5.41 1.35 7.40
CA ASP A 95 -4.45 2.40 7.74
C ASP A 95 -4.42 3.49 6.68
N VAL A 96 -3.93 4.65 7.08
CA VAL A 96 -3.69 5.80 6.20
C VAL A 96 -2.21 6.16 6.31
N VAL A 97 -1.56 6.35 5.17
CA VAL A 97 -0.13 6.72 5.17
C VAL A 97 0.02 8.22 5.03
N CYS A 98 1.03 8.75 5.72
CA CYS A 98 1.33 10.17 5.69
C CYS A 98 1.98 10.59 4.39
N PRO A 99 1.82 11.85 3.97
CA PRO A 99 2.62 12.38 2.86
C PRO A 99 4.10 12.17 3.13
N GLY A 100 4.85 11.73 2.13
CA GLY A 100 6.27 11.45 2.29
C GLY A 100 6.60 10.03 2.73
N TYR A 101 5.61 9.18 2.98
CA TYR A 101 5.85 7.81 3.39
C TYR A 101 6.70 7.03 2.38
N LEU A 102 6.30 7.03 1.12
CA LEU A 102 7.05 6.29 0.08
C LEU A 102 8.39 6.96 -0.22
N HIS A 103 8.44 8.28 -0.24
CA HIS A 103 9.68 9.00 -0.46
C HIS A 103 10.71 8.66 0.62
N THR A 104 10.30 8.67 1.88
CA THR A 104 11.19 8.37 3.00
C THR A 104 11.71 6.94 2.93
N LEU A 105 10.83 5.98 2.65
CA LEU A 105 11.25 4.58 2.51
C LEU A 105 12.20 4.38 1.34
N TYR A 106 11.87 4.96 0.20
CA TYR A 106 12.70 4.83 -0.99
C TYR A 106 14.08 5.44 -0.77
N ALA A 107 14.13 6.64 -0.21
CA ALA A 107 15.38 7.32 0.08
C ALA A 107 16.24 6.53 1.07
N ALA A 108 15.62 5.94 2.09
CA ALA A 108 16.33 5.13 3.06
C ALA A 108 16.96 3.88 2.42
N CYS A 109 16.22 3.21 1.54
CA CYS A 109 16.71 2.03 0.83
C CYS A 109 17.85 2.38 -0.12
N GLU A 110 17.72 3.45 -0.90
CA GLU A 110 18.74 3.84 -1.86
C GLU A 110 20.00 4.39 -1.18
N LYS A 111 19.83 5.20 -0.13
CA LYS A 111 20.95 5.82 0.57
C LYS A 111 21.83 4.79 1.29
N ASN A 112 21.22 3.77 1.84
CA ASN A 112 21.92 2.78 2.67
C ASN A 112 22.17 1.47 1.95
N ASP A 113 21.83 1.37 0.68
CA ASP A 113 21.87 0.14 -0.10
C ASP A 113 21.17 -1.01 0.65
N ALA A 114 20.04 -0.68 1.28
CA ALA A 114 19.31 -1.61 2.13
C ALA A 114 18.25 -2.35 1.33
N TYR A 115 18.01 -3.61 1.71
CA TYR A 115 16.93 -4.40 1.13
C TYR A 115 15.61 -4.16 1.82
N LEU A 116 15.62 -3.63 3.05
CA LEU A 116 14.43 -3.41 3.85
C LEU A 116 14.55 -2.13 4.64
N ALA A 117 13.55 -1.28 4.57
CA ALA A 117 13.40 -0.11 5.41
C ALA A 117 12.14 -0.26 6.25
N LEU A 118 12.26 0.00 7.54
CA LEU A 118 11.13 -0.07 8.47
C LEU A 118 10.77 1.33 8.94
N CYS A 119 9.47 1.59 9.01
CA CYS A 119 8.94 2.84 9.56
C CYS A 119 8.16 2.53 10.81
N SER A 120 8.14 3.48 11.75
CA SER A 120 7.16 3.40 12.82
C SER A 120 5.79 3.77 12.29
N VAL A 121 4.78 3.04 12.76
CA VAL A 121 3.39 3.35 12.47
C VAL A 121 2.85 4.13 13.65
N GLU A 122 2.34 5.32 13.38
CA GLU A 122 1.65 6.09 14.40
C GLU A 122 0.15 5.96 14.19
N ASP A 123 -0.58 5.82 15.29
CA ASP A 123 -2.03 5.83 15.23
C ASP A 123 -2.52 7.20 14.80
N VAL A 124 -3.32 7.24 13.73
CA VAL A 124 -3.95 8.47 13.29
C VAL A 124 -5.09 8.76 14.25
N GLN A 125 -4.98 9.86 15.00
CA GLN A 125 -6.04 10.34 15.85
C GLN A 125 -7.23 10.75 14.98
N GLU A 126 -8.44 10.77 15.55
CA GLU A 126 -9.63 11.21 14.82
C GLU A 126 -9.47 12.62 14.22
N ASN A 127 -8.60 13.42 14.79
CA ASN A 127 -8.31 14.75 14.27
C ASN A 127 -7.21 14.79 13.21
N GLY A 128 -6.67 13.65 12.82
CA GLY A 128 -5.72 13.54 11.72
C GLY A 128 -4.36 14.17 11.94
N LYS A 129 -3.89 14.30 13.17
CA LYS A 129 -2.70 15.09 13.48
C LYS A 129 -1.38 14.33 13.61
N SER A 130 -1.31 13.06 13.26
CA SER A 130 -0.12 12.29 13.59
C SER A 130 0.82 12.02 12.44
N CYS A 131 0.75 12.79 11.37
CA CYS A 131 1.63 12.61 10.22
C CYS A 131 2.92 13.41 10.36
N ASP A 132 3.87 12.87 11.11
CA ASP A 132 5.19 13.45 11.25
C ASP A 132 6.21 12.62 10.46
N PRO A 133 6.77 13.17 9.36
CA PRO A 133 7.77 12.43 8.58
C PRO A 133 8.99 11.97 9.37
N ALA A 134 9.32 12.64 10.47
CA ALA A 134 10.45 12.24 11.30
C ALA A 134 10.23 10.90 11.98
N SER A 135 8.98 10.45 12.12
CA SER A 135 8.67 9.16 12.74
C SER A 135 8.98 7.97 11.83
N TYR A 136 9.30 8.19 10.57
CA TYR A 136 9.61 7.14 9.60
C TYR A 136 11.09 6.75 9.57
N THR A 137 11.83 7.06 10.55
CA THR A 137 13.26 6.73 10.57
C THR A 137 13.59 5.42 11.28
#